data_a11666c6163a665d13e742b43f9a3988
#
_entry.id   a11666c6163a665d13e742b43f9a3988
#
_cell.length_a   1.000
_cell.length_b   1.000
_cell.length_c   1.000
_cell.angle_alpha   90.00
_cell.angle_beta   90.00
_cell.angle_gamma   90.00
#
_symmetry.space_group_name_H-M   'P 1'
#
loop_
_entity.id
_entity.type
_entity.pdbx_description
1 polymer ?
#
loop_
_entity_poly.entity_id
_entity_poly.type
_entity_poly.pdbx_seq_one_letter_code
_entity_poly.pdbx_strand_id
1 'polypeptide(L)'
;MPENVRTSGPATAELVAGLAGEGFVRLSGRDFPVDTGSAVFAEFRAGWEDLVRDNALVDGGSYRYRRYGRLAAVPAGAGFELTPLPHRAFRQDSIPMWRSNERLFAPIVPAFLGNPCLHDLISTDLALAARVRSCPEWTVGLHMIRIVAVPGEPGQPTPEGRHRDGHSFVGMHLVRRENSAGGESTIYRDGLPDVRFTLRDPLESVLVDDTAIWHEASPISILDPAGGRTVRDMLLVDVNPA
;
A
#
# COMPACT_ATOMS: atom_id res chain seq x y z
N MET A 1 12.39 -26.33 0.69
CA MET A 1 13.41 -25.28 0.57
C MET A 1 12.74 -24.15 -0.17
N PRO A 2 12.35 -23.02 0.45
CA PRO A 2 11.89 -21.88 -0.30
C PRO A 2 13.07 -21.31 -1.07
N GLU A 3 12.92 -21.18 -2.40
CA GLU A 3 13.91 -20.55 -3.27
C GLU A 3 14.04 -19.08 -2.87
N ASN A 4 15.29 -18.66 -2.65
CA ASN A 4 15.69 -17.31 -2.26
C ASN A 4 15.02 -16.23 -3.12
N VAL A 5 14.43 -15.26 -2.46
CA VAL A 5 14.12 -13.94 -3.03
C VAL A 5 15.35 -13.47 -3.82
N ARG A 6 15.22 -13.30 -5.13
CA ARG A 6 16.28 -12.78 -6.00
C ARG A 6 16.47 -11.27 -5.71
N THR A 7 17.18 -10.97 -4.63
CA THR A 7 17.51 -9.59 -4.22
C THR A 7 18.74 -9.02 -4.94
N SER A 8 19.25 -9.70 -5.98
CA SER A 8 20.47 -9.28 -6.70
C SER A 8 20.37 -9.64 -8.19
N GLY A 9 19.84 -8.73 -8.98
CA GLY A 9 19.82 -8.80 -10.44
C GLY A 9 19.80 -7.41 -11.06
N PRO A 10 20.03 -7.25 -12.37
CA PRO A 10 19.94 -5.96 -13.07
C PRO A 10 18.62 -5.23 -12.79
N ALA A 11 17.49 -5.93 -12.81
CA ALA A 11 16.17 -5.37 -12.53
C ALA A 11 16.09 -4.75 -11.11
N THR A 12 16.64 -5.41 -10.09
CA THR A 12 16.69 -4.84 -8.73
C THR A 12 17.53 -3.57 -8.67
N ALA A 13 18.67 -3.50 -9.39
CA ALA A 13 19.50 -2.31 -9.44
C ALA A 13 18.79 -1.12 -10.08
N GLU A 14 18.01 -1.35 -11.14
CA GLU A 14 17.16 -0.33 -11.78
C GLU A 14 16.05 0.17 -10.85
N LEU A 15 15.38 -0.71 -10.13
CA LEU A 15 14.36 -0.35 -9.14
C LEU A 15 14.95 0.52 -8.02
N VAL A 16 16.10 0.14 -7.47
CA VAL A 16 16.82 0.93 -6.45
C VAL A 16 17.24 2.28 -6.99
N ALA A 17 17.80 2.33 -8.22
CA ALA A 17 18.20 3.59 -8.84
C ALA A 17 17.01 4.52 -9.08
N GLY A 18 15.87 3.98 -9.52
CA GLY A 18 14.62 4.72 -9.67
C GLY A 18 14.13 5.29 -8.33
N LEU A 19 14.06 4.47 -7.28
CA LEU A 19 13.64 4.92 -5.96
C LEU A 19 14.58 6.00 -5.39
N ALA A 20 15.90 5.83 -5.54
CA ALA A 20 16.89 6.79 -5.03
C ALA A 20 16.94 8.10 -5.84
N GLY A 21 16.75 8.03 -7.17
CA GLY A 21 16.90 9.19 -8.06
C GLY A 21 15.59 9.93 -8.32
N GLU A 22 14.50 9.19 -8.53
CA GLU A 22 13.19 9.77 -8.87
C GLU A 22 12.26 9.92 -7.66
N GLY A 23 12.63 9.36 -6.50
CA GLY A 23 11.80 9.30 -5.29
C GLY A 23 10.67 8.29 -5.35
N PHE A 24 10.55 7.52 -6.43
CA PHE A 24 9.57 6.45 -6.54
C PHE A 24 9.99 5.41 -7.57
N VAL A 25 9.37 4.22 -7.48
CA VAL A 25 9.53 3.16 -8.47
C VAL A 25 8.19 2.43 -8.64
N ARG A 26 7.88 2.07 -9.88
CA ARG A 26 6.72 1.23 -10.20
C ARG A 26 7.18 -0.22 -10.28
N LEU A 27 6.36 -1.10 -9.68
CA LEU A 27 6.57 -2.53 -9.71
C LEU A 27 5.37 -3.21 -10.38
N SER A 28 5.62 -4.31 -11.03
CA SER A 28 4.61 -5.22 -11.57
C SER A 28 4.50 -6.47 -10.72
N GLY A 29 3.49 -7.28 -10.92
CA GLY A 29 3.36 -8.56 -10.21
C GLY A 29 4.57 -9.51 -10.38
N ARG A 30 5.38 -9.30 -11.42
CA ARG A 30 6.59 -10.11 -11.70
C ARG A 30 7.80 -9.75 -10.83
N ASP A 31 7.75 -8.59 -10.19
CA ASP A 31 8.82 -8.11 -9.32
C ASP A 31 8.69 -8.68 -7.90
N PHE A 32 7.59 -9.38 -7.62
CA PHE A 32 7.33 -10.08 -6.37
C PHE A 32 7.42 -11.60 -6.57
N PRO A 33 7.90 -12.36 -5.58
CA PRO A 33 7.92 -13.84 -5.64
C PRO A 33 6.52 -14.43 -5.34
N VAL A 34 5.46 -13.83 -5.88
CA VAL A 34 4.06 -14.18 -5.63
C VAL A 34 3.41 -14.69 -6.90
N ASP A 35 2.87 -15.89 -6.85
CA ASP A 35 1.99 -16.42 -7.89
C ASP A 35 0.55 -15.96 -7.65
N THR A 36 0.07 -15.03 -8.48
CA THR A 36 -1.30 -14.49 -8.39
C THR A 36 -2.39 -15.49 -8.75
N GLY A 37 -2.04 -16.65 -9.35
CA GLY A 37 -2.94 -17.77 -9.61
C GLY A 37 -3.03 -18.78 -8.47
N SER A 38 -2.20 -18.65 -7.44
CA SER A 38 -2.11 -19.61 -6.34
C SER A 38 -3.27 -19.53 -5.35
N ALA A 39 -3.52 -20.63 -4.63
CA ALA A 39 -4.46 -20.66 -3.51
C ALA A 39 -4.03 -19.70 -2.38
N VAL A 40 -2.72 -19.54 -2.16
CA VAL A 40 -2.17 -18.61 -1.14
C VAL A 40 -2.50 -17.16 -1.47
N PHE A 41 -2.42 -16.77 -2.75
CA PHE A 41 -2.86 -15.43 -3.17
C PHE A 41 -4.37 -15.25 -3.10
N ALA A 42 -5.15 -16.30 -3.40
CA ALA A 42 -6.61 -16.26 -3.23
C ALA A 42 -6.99 -16.05 -1.75
N GLU A 43 -6.31 -16.73 -0.82
CA GLU A 43 -6.47 -16.51 0.62
C GLU A 43 -6.06 -15.10 1.05
N PHE A 44 -4.92 -14.58 0.53
CA PHE A 44 -4.49 -13.20 0.75
C PHE A 44 -5.58 -12.20 0.33
N ARG A 45 -6.15 -12.33 -0.87
CA ARG A 45 -7.24 -11.48 -1.34
C ARG A 45 -8.50 -11.58 -0.49
N ALA A 46 -8.82 -12.75 0.04
CA ALA A 46 -9.99 -12.98 0.89
C ALA A 46 -9.94 -12.14 2.19
N GLY A 47 -8.75 -11.73 2.65
CA GLY A 47 -8.59 -10.84 3.79
C GLY A 47 -9.34 -9.50 3.67
N TRP A 48 -9.63 -9.03 2.44
CA TRP A 48 -10.41 -7.81 2.22
C TRP A 48 -11.93 -7.97 2.42
N GLU A 49 -12.44 -9.19 2.54
CA GLU A 49 -13.88 -9.41 2.77
C GLU A 49 -14.30 -9.11 4.22
N ASP A 50 -13.34 -9.00 5.15
CA ASP A 50 -13.58 -8.72 6.58
C ASP A 50 -13.16 -7.30 6.99
N LEU A 51 -13.12 -6.34 6.06
CA LEU A 51 -12.78 -4.96 6.38
C LEU A 51 -13.94 -4.24 7.07
N VAL A 52 -13.58 -3.34 7.99
CA VAL A 52 -14.52 -2.53 8.76
C VAL A 52 -14.61 -1.11 8.17
N ARG A 53 -15.80 -0.52 8.16
CA ARG A 53 -16.01 0.85 7.69
C ARG A 53 -15.09 1.83 8.41
N ASP A 54 -14.44 2.70 7.64
CA ASP A 54 -13.57 3.77 8.17
C ASP A 54 -14.41 4.97 8.60
N ASN A 55 -14.57 5.16 9.89
CA ASN A 55 -15.33 6.26 10.48
C ASN A 55 -14.46 7.47 10.86
N ALA A 56 -13.17 7.49 10.48
CA ALA A 56 -12.26 8.57 10.84
C ALA A 56 -12.36 9.80 9.93
N LEU A 57 -13.02 9.68 8.77
CA LEU A 57 -13.21 10.79 7.83
C LEU A 57 -14.31 11.76 8.31
N VAL A 58 -14.09 13.06 8.09
CA VAL A 58 -15.06 14.10 8.44
C VAL A 58 -16.33 14.04 7.58
N ASP A 59 -16.24 13.59 6.33
CA ASP A 59 -17.37 13.39 5.41
C ASP A 59 -18.19 12.12 5.69
N GLY A 60 -17.78 11.33 6.70
CA GLY A 60 -18.42 10.08 7.08
C GLY A 60 -17.93 8.85 6.34
N GLY A 61 -17.10 8.99 5.26
CA GLY A 61 -16.34 7.91 4.62
C GLY A 61 -17.13 6.67 4.22
N SER A 62 -18.38 6.81 3.71
CA SER A 62 -19.24 5.66 3.34
C SER A 62 -18.62 4.74 2.29
N TYR A 63 -17.68 5.26 1.54
CA TYR A 63 -16.97 4.59 0.45
C TYR A 63 -15.70 3.86 0.89
N ARG A 64 -15.23 3.95 2.17
CA ARG A 64 -13.95 3.40 2.61
C ARG A 64 -14.08 2.42 3.76
N TYR A 65 -13.41 1.27 3.61
CA TYR A 65 -13.27 0.23 4.62
C TYR A 65 -11.80 -0.01 4.88
N ARG A 66 -11.44 -0.31 6.15
CA ARG A 66 -10.03 -0.39 6.54
C ARG A 66 -9.79 -1.30 7.72
N ARG A 67 -8.61 -1.95 7.73
CA ARG A 67 -7.95 -2.50 8.92
C ARG A 67 -6.51 -2.02 8.97
N TYR A 68 -5.95 -1.99 10.15
CA TYR A 68 -4.59 -1.55 10.40
C TYR A 68 -3.84 -2.55 11.26
N GLY A 69 -2.55 -2.77 10.96
CA GLY A 69 -1.64 -3.61 11.73
C GLY A 69 -0.23 -3.03 11.73
N ARG A 70 0.62 -3.59 12.61
CA ARG A 70 2.01 -3.14 12.73
C ARG A 70 2.93 -4.33 12.93
N LEU A 71 4.12 -4.25 12.33
CA LEU A 71 5.20 -5.22 12.49
C LEU A 71 6.50 -4.50 12.82
N ALA A 72 7.38 -5.15 13.55
CA ALA A 72 8.81 -4.89 13.53
C ALA A 72 9.43 -5.73 12.42
N ALA A 73 10.45 -5.20 11.75
CA ALA A 73 11.20 -5.91 10.72
C ALA A 73 12.70 -5.75 10.97
N VAL A 74 13.36 -6.87 11.22
CA VAL A 74 14.81 -6.91 11.47
C VAL A 74 15.48 -7.68 10.34
N PRO A 75 16.59 -7.16 9.76
CA PRO A 75 17.35 -7.91 8.76
C PRO A 75 17.77 -9.28 9.30
N ALA A 76 17.44 -10.35 8.55
CA ALA A 76 17.75 -11.73 8.91
C ALA A 76 18.15 -12.53 7.68
N GLY A 77 19.40 -12.98 7.62
CA GLY A 77 19.94 -13.67 6.44
C GLY A 77 19.84 -12.81 5.19
N ALA A 78 19.16 -13.30 4.16
CA ALA A 78 18.94 -12.57 2.89
C ALA A 78 17.62 -11.77 2.86
N GLY A 79 16.85 -11.72 3.97
CA GLY A 79 15.54 -11.09 4.05
C GLY A 79 15.32 -10.39 5.38
N PHE A 80 14.08 -10.45 5.87
CA PHE A 80 13.66 -9.82 7.10
C PHE A 80 12.86 -10.79 7.97
N GLU A 81 13.11 -10.76 9.28
CA GLU A 81 12.23 -11.35 10.27
C GLU A 81 11.16 -10.34 10.63
N LEU A 82 9.88 -10.72 10.45
CA LEU A 82 8.72 -9.90 10.70
C LEU A 82 8.03 -10.33 11.99
N THR A 83 7.93 -9.45 12.96
CA THR A 83 7.30 -9.72 14.25
C THR A 83 6.11 -8.79 14.49
N PRO A 84 4.89 -9.30 14.76
CA PRO A 84 3.74 -8.47 15.07
C PRO A 84 4.00 -7.56 16.29
N LEU A 85 3.66 -6.30 16.15
CA LEU A 85 3.69 -5.31 17.23
C LEU A 85 2.30 -5.13 17.85
N PRO A 86 2.20 -4.71 19.13
CA PRO A 86 0.94 -4.39 19.75
C PRO A 86 0.12 -3.40 18.92
N HIS A 87 -1.19 -3.65 18.81
CA HIS A 87 -2.11 -2.76 18.15
C HIS A 87 -2.20 -1.43 18.92
N ARG A 88 -2.15 -0.33 18.16
CA ARG A 88 -2.33 1.03 18.71
C ARG A 88 -2.99 1.92 17.67
N ALA A 89 -3.45 3.11 18.09
CA ALA A 89 -3.95 4.11 17.18
C ALA A 89 -2.88 4.47 16.14
N PHE A 90 -3.31 4.62 14.90
CA PHE A 90 -2.49 5.20 13.84
C PHE A 90 -2.44 6.70 14.04
N ARG A 91 -1.24 7.26 14.00
CA ARG A 91 -1.01 8.68 14.15
C ARG A 91 -0.50 9.26 12.84
N GLN A 92 -1.15 10.31 12.38
CA GLN A 92 -0.75 11.05 11.20
C GLN A 92 -0.98 12.54 11.47
N ASP A 93 0.10 13.28 11.56
CA ASP A 93 0.05 14.70 11.81
C ASP A 93 -0.26 15.44 10.50
N SER A 94 -1.04 16.50 10.58
CA SER A 94 -1.23 17.52 9.54
C SER A 94 -2.16 17.26 8.34
N ILE A 95 -3.05 16.27 8.34
CA ILE A 95 -4.09 16.19 7.29
C ILE A 95 -5.45 16.69 7.81
N PRO A 96 -5.97 17.82 7.31
CA PRO A 96 -7.19 18.47 7.85
C PRO A 96 -8.48 17.63 7.71
N MET A 97 -8.47 16.62 6.84
CA MET A 97 -9.63 15.77 6.55
C MET A 97 -9.94 14.74 7.64
N TRP A 98 -9.07 14.59 8.63
CA TRP A 98 -9.29 13.64 9.72
C TRP A 98 -9.99 14.31 10.91
N ARG A 99 -10.89 13.57 11.55
CA ARG A 99 -11.54 14.01 12.81
C ARG A 99 -10.56 14.12 13.97
N SER A 100 -9.45 13.40 13.89
CA SER A 100 -8.38 13.38 14.89
C SER A 100 -7.07 12.93 14.25
N ASN A 101 -5.95 13.46 14.75
CA ASN A 101 -4.60 12.99 14.37
C ASN A 101 -4.33 11.56 14.83
N GLU A 102 -5.05 11.07 15.84
CA GLU A 102 -5.02 9.67 16.28
C GLU A 102 -6.31 8.97 15.86
N ARG A 103 -6.18 7.85 15.13
CA ARG A 103 -7.28 7.08 14.60
C ARG A 103 -7.13 5.61 15.00
N LEU A 104 -8.06 5.12 15.78
CA LEU A 104 -8.09 3.70 16.16
C LEU A 104 -8.88 2.92 15.09
N PHE A 105 -8.15 2.28 14.19
CA PHE A 105 -8.74 1.40 13.21
C PHE A 105 -8.94 -0.01 13.79
N ALA A 106 -9.83 -0.80 13.18
CA ALA A 106 -9.92 -2.22 13.51
C ALA A 106 -8.59 -2.94 13.21
N PRO A 107 -8.11 -3.82 14.10
CA PRO A 107 -6.85 -4.53 13.90
C PRO A 107 -6.94 -5.51 12.72
N ILE A 108 -5.84 -5.70 12.00
CA ILE A 108 -5.68 -6.83 11.08
C ILE A 108 -5.74 -8.13 11.89
N VAL A 109 -6.48 -9.11 11.38
CA VAL A 109 -6.60 -10.40 12.07
C VAL A 109 -5.25 -11.14 12.09
N PRO A 110 -4.86 -11.76 13.22
CA PRO A 110 -3.53 -12.37 13.36
C PRO A 110 -3.20 -13.41 12.28
N ALA A 111 -4.17 -14.21 11.84
CA ALA A 111 -3.97 -15.20 10.78
C ALA A 111 -3.50 -14.56 9.47
N PHE A 112 -4.00 -13.36 9.13
CA PHE A 112 -3.60 -12.64 7.91
C PHE A 112 -2.15 -12.17 7.99
N LEU A 113 -1.66 -11.79 9.17
CA LEU A 113 -0.27 -11.35 9.37
C LEU A 113 0.75 -12.46 9.06
N GLY A 114 0.34 -13.73 9.11
CA GLY A 114 1.17 -14.88 8.74
C GLY A 114 1.08 -15.28 7.26
N ASN A 115 0.34 -14.56 6.43
CA ASN A 115 0.18 -14.93 5.03
C ASN A 115 1.49 -14.76 4.24
N PRO A 116 1.99 -15.78 3.51
CA PRO A 116 3.24 -15.69 2.77
C PRO A 116 3.29 -14.56 1.74
N CYS A 117 2.19 -14.31 1.00
CA CYS A 117 2.15 -13.21 0.04
C CYS A 117 2.34 -11.84 0.71
N LEU A 118 1.77 -11.64 1.91
CA LEU A 118 1.99 -10.42 2.68
C LEU A 118 3.47 -10.25 3.02
N HIS A 119 4.11 -11.33 3.50
CA HIS A 119 5.53 -11.31 3.85
C HIS A 119 6.42 -11.02 2.64
N ASP A 120 6.11 -11.58 1.48
CA ASP A 120 6.85 -11.36 0.23
C ASP A 120 6.75 -9.89 -0.24
N LEU A 121 5.57 -9.28 -0.17
CA LEU A 121 5.36 -7.87 -0.50
C LEU A 121 6.16 -6.96 0.43
N ILE A 122 6.02 -7.15 1.75
CA ILE A 122 6.74 -6.36 2.76
C ILE A 122 8.26 -6.53 2.60
N SER A 123 8.74 -7.75 2.40
CA SER A 123 10.17 -8.03 2.26
C SER A 123 10.75 -7.40 1.01
N THR A 124 9.98 -7.31 -0.09
CA THR A 124 10.39 -6.63 -1.32
C THR A 124 10.51 -5.13 -1.09
N ASP A 125 9.51 -4.49 -0.47
CA ASP A 125 9.55 -3.07 -0.15
C ASP A 125 10.72 -2.73 0.78
N LEU A 126 10.92 -3.51 1.84
CA LEU A 126 12.03 -3.36 2.77
C LEU A 126 13.39 -3.54 2.10
N ALA A 127 13.52 -4.53 1.19
CA ALA A 127 14.76 -4.77 0.46
C ALA A 127 15.15 -3.58 -0.42
N LEU A 128 14.18 -2.94 -1.08
CA LEU A 128 14.41 -1.73 -1.87
C LEU A 128 14.69 -0.51 -0.98
N ALA A 129 13.90 -0.30 0.07
CA ALA A 129 14.06 0.80 1.02
C ALA A 129 15.43 0.74 1.73
N ALA A 130 15.86 -0.44 2.19
CA ALA A 130 17.12 -0.65 2.87
C ALA A 130 18.36 -0.39 1.98
N ARG A 131 18.21 -0.51 0.64
CA ARG A 131 19.29 -0.16 -0.32
C ARG A 131 19.40 1.35 -0.52
N VAL A 132 18.32 2.09 -0.33
CA VAL A 132 18.29 3.57 -0.40
C VAL A 132 18.68 4.18 0.95
N ARG A 133 18.17 3.63 2.04
CA ARG A 133 18.40 4.10 3.40
C ARG A 133 18.70 2.93 4.33
N SER A 134 19.93 2.79 4.79
CA SER A 134 20.30 1.72 5.72
C SER A 134 19.73 1.97 7.11
N CYS A 135 19.14 0.92 7.69
CA CYS A 135 18.58 0.96 9.04
C CYS A 135 18.72 -0.42 9.71
N PRO A 136 19.06 -0.50 11.00
CA PRO A 136 19.21 -1.78 11.71
C PRO A 136 17.88 -2.45 12.00
N GLU A 137 16.80 -1.69 12.15
CA GLU A 137 15.46 -2.17 12.44
C GLU A 137 14.42 -1.23 11.83
N TRP A 138 13.33 -1.81 11.32
CA TRP A 138 12.23 -1.08 10.71
C TRP A 138 10.92 -1.31 11.46
N THR A 139 10.11 -0.27 11.56
CA THR A 139 8.69 -0.38 11.90
C THR A 139 7.89 -0.36 10.60
N VAL A 140 7.01 -1.34 10.43
CA VAL A 140 6.11 -1.45 9.28
C VAL A 140 4.67 -1.23 9.73
N GLY A 141 3.99 -0.25 9.14
CA GLY A 141 2.55 -0.06 9.22
C GLY A 141 1.87 -0.74 8.06
N LEU A 142 0.76 -1.42 8.31
CA LEU A 142 -0.01 -2.13 7.29
C LEU A 142 -1.43 -1.59 7.25
N HIS A 143 -1.86 -1.12 6.09
CA HIS A 143 -3.23 -0.67 5.88
C HIS A 143 -3.89 -1.49 4.77
N MET A 144 -4.85 -2.31 5.14
CA MET A 144 -5.76 -2.95 4.20
C MET A 144 -6.91 -1.98 3.95
N ILE A 145 -7.02 -1.49 2.72
CA ILE A 145 -8.00 -0.45 2.35
C ILE A 145 -8.86 -0.96 1.19
N ARG A 146 -10.17 -0.82 1.31
CA ARG A 146 -11.13 -0.95 0.22
C ARG A 146 -11.81 0.38 -0.03
N ILE A 147 -11.78 0.82 -1.28
CA ILE A 147 -12.60 1.92 -1.77
C ILE A 147 -13.72 1.33 -2.64
N VAL A 148 -14.94 1.78 -2.40
CA VAL A 148 -16.11 1.41 -3.20
C VAL A 148 -16.72 2.66 -3.82
N ALA A 149 -17.41 2.49 -4.96
CA ALA A 149 -18.31 3.49 -5.51
C ALA A 149 -19.65 2.85 -5.81
N VAL A 150 -20.71 3.64 -5.72
CA VAL A 150 -22.08 3.27 -6.09
C VAL A 150 -22.62 4.30 -7.08
N PRO A 151 -23.74 4.04 -7.78
CA PRO A 151 -24.31 4.99 -8.73
C PRO A 151 -24.51 6.38 -8.10
N GLY A 152 -23.87 7.40 -8.70
CA GLY A 152 -23.96 8.79 -8.23
C GLY A 152 -23.02 9.16 -7.07
N GLU A 153 -22.35 8.18 -6.44
CA GLU A 153 -21.44 8.41 -5.32
C GLU A 153 -20.05 7.83 -5.63
N PRO A 154 -19.08 8.66 -6.09
CA PRO A 154 -17.72 8.21 -6.34
C PRO A 154 -17.00 7.85 -5.04
N GLY A 155 -16.13 6.84 -5.10
CA GLY A 155 -15.22 6.52 -4.02
C GLY A 155 -13.98 7.41 -4.05
N GLN A 156 -13.53 7.89 -2.88
CA GLN A 156 -12.39 8.79 -2.74
C GLN A 156 -11.19 8.05 -2.13
N PRO A 157 -10.17 7.66 -2.94
CA PRO A 157 -8.96 7.04 -2.39
C PRO A 157 -8.17 8.02 -1.50
N THR A 158 -8.02 9.27 -1.95
CA THR A 158 -7.32 10.35 -1.25
C THR A 158 -8.21 11.60 -1.22
N PRO A 159 -9.23 11.65 -0.32
CA PRO A 159 -10.14 12.81 -0.23
C PRO A 159 -9.41 14.11 0.15
N GLU A 160 -8.22 14.01 0.74
CA GLU A 160 -7.30 15.10 1.05
C GLU A 160 -6.59 15.69 -0.17
N GLY A 161 -6.64 15.00 -1.33
CA GLY A 161 -5.90 15.38 -2.54
C GLY A 161 -4.40 15.10 -2.40
N ARG A 162 -3.57 15.99 -2.95
CA ARG A 162 -2.11 15.89 -2.92
C ARG A 162 -1.58 15.95 -1.48
N HIS A 163 -0.87 14.91 -1.05
CA HIS A 163 -0.36 14.78 0.31
C HIS A 163 0.95 13.98 0.38
N ARG A 164 1.53 13.92 1.57
CA ARG A 164 2.52 12.95 2.05
C ARG A 164 1.92 12.23 3.23
N ASP A 165 2.22 10.94 3.38
CA ASP A 165 1.72 10.15 4.51
C ASP A 165 2.47 10.42 5.82
N GLY A 166 3.69 10.97 5.71
CA GLY A 166 4.56 11.28 6.85
C GLY A 166 5.45 10.11 7.25
N HIS A 167 5.75 9.23 6.30
CA HIS A 167 6.62 8.06 6.47
C HIS A 167 7.95 8.22 5.73
N SER A 168 8.88 7.28 5.93
CA SER A 168 10.12 7.25 5.16
C SER A 168 9.86 6.70 3.76
N PHE A 169 9.18 5.56 3.69
CA PHE A 169 8.75 4.98 2.41
C PHE A 169 7.33 4.46 2.56
N VAL A 170 6.60 4.43 1.45
CA VAL A 170 5.25 3.86 1.36
C VAL A 170 5.13 2.98 0.13
N GLY A 171 4.88 1.69 0.35
CA GLY A 171 4.49 0.74 -0.68
C GLY A 171 2.98 0.76 -0.87
N MET A 172 2.52 0.89 -2.11
CA MET A 172 1.10 0.89 -2.47
C MET A 172 0.83 -0.21 -3.47
N HIS A 173 0.22 -1.31 -3.04
CA HIS A 173 -0.01 -2.52 -3.84
C HIS A 173 -1.48 -2.66 -4.19
N LEU A 174 -1.79 -2.79 -5.48
CA LEU A 174 -3.14 -3.12 -5.93
C LEU A 174 -3.40 -4.62 -5.69
N VAL A 175 -4.42 -4.92 -4.90
CA VAL A 175 -4.84 -6.31 -4.61
C VAL A 175 -5.97 -6.74 -5.52
N ARG A 176 -6.94 -5.84 -5.74
CA ARG A 176 -8.11 -6.09 -6.58
C ARG A 176 -8.66 -4.79 -7.15
N ARG A 177 -9.08 -4.84 -8.40
CA ARG A 177 -9.82 -3.78 -9.07
C ARG A 177 -10.94 -4.40 -9.88
N GLU A 178 -12.17 -4.04 -9.57
CA GLU A 178 -13.37 -4.59 -10.23
C GLU A 178 -14.32 -3.44 -10.59
N ASN A 179 -14.82 -3.46 -11.81
CA ASN A 179 -15.81 -2.51 -12.33
C ASN A 179 -15.47 -1.02 -12.02
N SER A 180 -14.19 -0.65 -12.09
CA SER A 180 -13.69 0.62 -11.60
C SER A 180 -13.09 1.47 -12.72
N ALA A 181 -13.63 2.66 -12.96
CA ALA A 181 -13.01 3.75 -13.70
C ALA A 181 -12.30 4.70 -12.74
N GLY A 182 -11.38 5.55 -13.22
CA GLY A 182 -10.61 6.47 -12.36
C GLY A 182 -9.55 5.78 -11.51
N GLY A 183 -9.23 6.33 -10.34
CA GLY A 183 -8.17 5.81 -9.47
C GLY A 183 -6.78 5.96 -10.08
N GLU A 184 -6.59 6.98 -10.93
CA GLU A 184 -5.29 7.37 -11.47
C GLU A 184 -4.44 7.95 -10.33
N SER A 185 -3.25 7.40 -10.16
CA SER A 185 -2.25 7.92 -9.24
C SER A 185 -1.44 9.02 -9.91
N THR A 186 -1.18 10.10 -9.19
CA THR A 186 -0.29 11.18 -9.62
C THR A 186 0.85 11.31 -8.61
N ILE A 187 2.08 11.29 -9.09
CA ILE A 187 3.30 11.59 -8.33
C ILE A 187 3.77 12.99 -8.71
N TYR A 188 3.97 13.83 -7.71
CA TYR A 188 4.46 15.18 -7.85
C TYR A 188 5.89 15.29 -7.34
N ARG A 189 6.77 15.87 -8.13
CA ARG A 189 8.19 16.08 -7.83
C ARG A 189 8.54 17.54 -8.05
N ASP A 190 9.24 18.13 -7.11
CA ASP A 190 9.57 19.55 -7.21
C ASP A 190 10.45 19.84 -8.45
N GLY A 191 9.98 20.76 -9.29
CA GLY A 191 10.69 21.18 -10.50
C GLY A 191 10.67 20.18 -11.67
N LEU A 192 9.94 19.06 -11.55
CA LEU A 192 9.80 18.05 -12.60
C LEU A 192 8.33 17.88 -13.02
N PRO A 193 8.07 17.36 -14.23
CA PRO A 193 6.70 17.05 -14.65
C PRO A 193 6.06 15.98 -13.74
N ASP A 194 4.75 16.11 -13.50
CA ASP A 194 3.95 15.12 -12.81
C ASP A 194 3.95 13.79 -13.55
N VAL A 195 3.99 12.69 -12.80
CA VAL A 195 3.88 11.35 -13.37
C VAL A 195 2.52 10.76 -13.04
N ARG A 196 1.77 10.36 -14.06
CA ARG A 196 0.42 9.80 -13.91
C ARG A 196 0.36 8.38 -14.42
N PHE A 197 -0.32 7.52 -13.66
CA PHE A 197 -0.55 6.12 -14.04
C PHE A 197 -1.75 5.55 -13.29
N THR A 198 -2.27 4.46 -13.80
CA THR A 198 -3.33 3.71 -13.11
C THR A 198 -2.85 2.29 -12.88
N LEU A 199 -2.89 1.82 -11.62
CA LEU A 199 -2.70 0.42 -11.28
C LEU A 199 -3.94 -0.36 -11.74
N ARG A 200 -3.75 -1.42 -12.54
CA ARG A 200 -4.83 -2.17 -13.20
C ARG A 200 -4.85 -3.64 -12.80
N ASP A 201 -3.70 -4.27 -12.82
CA ASP A 201 -3.56 -5.70 -12.56
C ASP A 201 -3.14 -5.96 -11.11
N PRO A 202 -3.53 -7.10 -10.52
CA PRO A 202 -3.10 -7.47 -9.17
C PRO A 202 -1.58 -7.38 -9.02
N LEU A 203 -1.14 -6.82 -7.90
CA LEU A 203 0.25 -6.55 -7.53
C LEU A 203 0.99 -5.53 -8.42
N GLU A 204 0.33 -4.86 -9.39
CA GLU A 204 0.88 -3.59 -9.84
C GLU A 204 0.98 -2.66 -8.65
N SER A 205 2.15 -2.07 -8.46
CA SER A 205 2.50 -1.36 -7.23
C SER A 205 3.35 -0.12 -7.52
N VAL A 206 3.41 0.76 -6.54
CA VAL A 206 4.38 1.84 -6.50
C VAL A 206 4.97 1.92 -5.10
N LEU A 207 6.29 1.98 -5.01
CA LEU A 207 7.02 2.28 -3.78
C LEU A 207 7.57 3.70 -3.90
N VAL A 208 7.31 4.53 -2.91
CA VAL A 208 7.71 5.93 -2.88
C VAL A 208 8.63 6.23 -1.69
N ASP A 209 9.59 7.11 -1.86
CA ASP A 209 10.21 7.86 -0.77
C ASP A 209 9.29 9.03 -0.44
N ASP A 210 8.49 8.88 0.61
CA ASP A 210 7.45 9.84 0.99
C ASP A 210 8.04 11.18 1.49
N THR A 211 9.36 11.20 1.75
CA THR A 211 10.07 12.43 2.09
C THR A 211 10.45 13.26 0.86
N ALA A 212 10.50 12.63 -0.32
CA ALA A 212 10.97 13.25 -1.57
C ALA A 212 9.82 13.67 -2.50
N ILE A 213 8.67 12.98 -2.46
CA ILE A 213 7.57 13.23 -3.41
C ILE A 213 6.26 13.56 -2.67
N TRP A 214 5.30 14.09 -3.42
CA TRP A 214 3.90 14.17 -3.03
C TRP A 214 3.08 13.25 -3.93
N HIS A 215 1.96 12.75 -3.44
CA HIS A 215 1.10 11.88 -4.25
C HIS A 215 -0.39 12.08 -3.97
N GLU A 216 -1.20 11.60 -4.91
CA GLU A 216 -2.65 11.49 -4.78
C GLU A 216 -3.19 10.40 -5.69
N ALA A 217 -4.44 10.02 -5.49
CA ALA A 217 -5.18 9.17 -6.42
C ALA A 217 -6.56 9.77 -6.71
N SER A 218 -6.91 9.87 -7.98
CA SER A 218 -8.21 10.41 -8.41
C SER A 218 -9.38 9.55 -7.90
N PRO A 219 -10.59 10.11 -7.77
CA PRO A 219 -11.78 9.35 -7.43
C PRO A 219 -12.00 8.14 -8.35
N ILE A 220 -12.63 7.10 -7.81
CA ILE A 220 -13.12 5.97 -8.58
C ILE A 220 -14.63 6.08 -8.80
N SER A 221 -15.08 5.60 -9.95
CA SER A 221 -16.50 5.51 -10.30
C SER A 221 -16.80 4.15 -10.94
N ILE A 222 -18.08 3.84 -11.07
CA ILE A 222 -18.52 2.63 -11.75
C ILE A 222 -18.15 2.72 -13.24
N LEU A 223 -17.49 1.67 -13.74
CA LEU A 223 -17.15 1.55 -15.17
C LEU A 223 -18.35 1.12 -16.01
N ASP A 224 -19.04 0.05 -15.55
CA ASP A 224 -20.27 -0.49 -16.15
C ASP A 224 -21.41 -0.48 -15.11
N PRO A 225 -22.46 0.33 -15.32
CA PRO A 225 -23.60 0.38 -14.40
C PRO A 225 -24.30 -0.98 -14.22
N ALA A 226 -24.27 -1.86 -15.21
CA ALA A 226 -24.83 -3.20 -15.11
C ALA A 226 -23.99 -4.15 -14.24
N GLY A 227 -22.71 -3.84 -14.04
CA GLY A 227 -21.77 -4.61 -13.24
C GLY A 227 -21.91 -4.45 -11.73
N GLY A 228 -22.85 -3.65 -11.26
CA GLY A 228 -23.09 -3.42 -9.83
C GLY A 228 -22.06 -2.48 -9.19
N ARG A 229 -21.57 -2.86 -8.01
CA ARG A 229 -20.62 -2.02 -7.24
C ARG A 229 -19.22 -2.02 -7.85
N THR A 230 -18.50 -0.95 -7.57
CA THR A 230 -17.07 -0.82 -7.87
C THR A 230 -16.24 -1.14 -6.64
N VAL A 231 -15.12 -1.84 -6.83
CA VAL A 231 -14.18 -2.17 -5.76
C VAL A 231 -12.75 -1.86 -6.20
N ARG A 232 -12.00 -1.18 -5.33
CA ARG A 232 -10.54 -1.04 -5.42
C ARG A 232 -9.93 -1.36 -4.06
N ASP A 233 -9.24 -2.50 -3.98
CA ASP A 233 -8.57 -2.99 -2.78
C ASP A 233 -7.07 -2.71 -2.88
N MET A 234 -6.52 -2.10 -1.84
CA MET A 234 -5.11 -1.75 -1.74
C MET A 234 -4.52 -2.26 -0.43
N LEU A 235 -3.28 -2.73 -0.49
CA LEU A 235 -2.42 -2.83 0.66
C LEU A 235 -1.44 -1.64 0.63
N LEU A 236 -1.41 -0.84 1.70
CA LEU A 236 -0.36 0.14 1.92
C LEU A 236 0.60 -0.38 2.98
N VAL A 237 1.89 -0.20 2.73
CA VAL A 237 2.99 -0.64 3.59
C VAL A 237 3.83 0.58 3.94
N ASP A 238 3.63 1.12 5.14
CA ASP A 238 4.40 2.24 5.66
C ASP A 238 5.70 1.72 6.25
N VAL A 239 6.83 2.23 5.82
CA VAL A 239 8.15 1.78 6.26
C VAL A 239 8.90 2.93 6.91
N ASN A 240 9.28 2.75 8.18
CA ASN A 240 10.03 3.73 8.96
C ASN A 240 11.18 3.09 9.72
N PRO A 241 12.30 3.80 9.95
CA PRO A 241 13.25 3.41 10.98
C PRO A 241 12.56 3.24 12.33
N ALA A 242 12.95 2.20 13.11
CA ALA A 242 12.39 1.92 14.44
C ALA A 242 12.93 2.87 15.51
#